data_eeb055dacccc22b450d77e5a454df45a
#
_entry.id   eeb055dacccc22b450d77e5a454df45a
#
_cell.length_a   1.000
_cell.length_b   1.000
_cell.length_c   1.000
_cell.angle_alpha   90.00
_cell.angle_beta   90.00
_cell.angle_gamma   90.00
#
_symmetry.space_group_name_H-M   'P 1'
#
loop_
_entity.id
_entity.type
_entity.pdbx_description
1 polymer ?
#
loop_
_entity_poly.entity_id
_entity_poly.type
_entity_poly.pdbx_seq_one_letter_code
_entity_poly.pdbx_strand_id
1 'polypeptide(L)'
;MKVFDKIIYVLITLLLLSSCGGNKQRTLTPLELQSLQRREFATSKKNAFTSTVTVLQDLGYTIGNADMDSGVISAVSTNENFGKGLFHRGIQYNYKVTAFVNSLSQNNSSVRLNFVFVYQDGGSFGGPAPSSPGLMNTSSALSPELYQQAFEKISEAIFIRKNAYGK
;
A
#
# COMPACT_ATOMS: atom_id res chain seq x y z
N MET A 1 -27.54 12.50 -51.68
CA MET A 1 -26.10 12.57 -51.42
C MET A 1 -25.73 13.68 -50.42
N LYS A 2 -26.08 14.95 -50.60
CA LYS A 2 -25.65 16.05 -49.70
C LYS A 2 -26.16 16.01 -48.23
N VAL A 3 -27.23 15.30 -47.95
CA VAL A 3 -27.78 15.18 -46.58
C VAL A 3 -27.05 14.08 -45.81
N PHE A 4 -26.68 13.01 -46.49
CA PHE A 4 -25.93 11.90 -45.87
C PHE A 4 -24.53 12.33 -45.43
N ASP A 5 -23.85 13.14 -46.25
CA ASP A 5 -22.53 13.66 -45.90
C ASP A 5 -22.56 14.57 -44.66
N LYS A 6 -23.61 15.40 -44.53
CA LYS A 6 -23.77 16.26 -43.33
C LYS A 6 -24.03 15.45 -42.06
N ILE A 7 -24.77 14.34 -42.16
CA ILE A 7 -25.05 13.47 -41.02
C ILE A 7 -23.74 12.77 -40.56
N ILE A 8 -22.90 12.33 -41.52
CA ILE A 8 -21.61 11.71 -41.23
C ILE A 8 -20.67 12.71 -40.54
N TYR A 9 -20.61 13.96 -41.02
CA TYR A 9 -19.78 15.00 -40.39
C TYR A 9 -20.24 15.31 -38.94
N VAL A 10 -21.54 15.37 -38.67
CA VAL A 10 -22.09 15.59 -37.36
C VAL A 10 -21.78 14.40 -36.44
N LEU A 11 -21.85 13.17 -36.94
CA LEU A 11 -21.51 11.97 -36.18
C LEU A 11 -20.03 11.92 -35.82
N ILE A 12 -19.14 12.28 -36.74
CA ILE A 12 -17.69 12.31 -36.53
C ILE A 12 -17.31 13.41 -35.54
N THR A 13 -17.94 14.61 -35.61
CA THR A 13 -17.69 15.69 -34.65
C THR A 13 -18.20 15.34 -33.26
N LEU A 14 -19.29 14.60 -33.15
CA LEU A 14 -19.82 14.12 -31.85
C LEU A 14 -18.89 13.07 -31.22
N LEU A 15 -18.25 12.21 -32.04
CA LEU A 15 -17.27 11.19 -31.55
C LEU A 15 -15.97 11.82 -31.03
N LEU A 16 -15.56 12.96 -31.57
CA LEU A 16 -14.32 13.64 -31.17
C LEU A 16 -14.44 14.42 -29.84
N LEU A 17 -15.66 14.69 -29.38
CA LEU A 17 -15.92 15.38 -28.11
C LEU A 17 -15.89 14.47 -26.87
N SER A 18 -15.80 13.13 -27.04
CA SER A 18 -15.85 12.16 -25.95
C SER A 18 -14.50 11.85 -25.30
N SER A 19 -13.39 12.49 -25.70
CA SER A 19 -12.04 12.14 -25.27
C SER A 19 -11.40 13.21 -24.39
N CYS A 20 -11.94 13.44 -23.19
CA CYS A 20 -11.20 14.17 -22.16
C CYS A 20 -11.69 13.81 -20.74
N GLY A 21 -11.49 12.56 -20.35
CA GLY A 21 -11.59 12.10 -18.97
C GLY A 21 -10.20 11.75 -18.45
N GLY A 22 -9.29 12.71 -18.36
CA GLY A 22 -8.00 12.52 -17.70
C GLY A 22 -8.22 12.24 -16.22
N ASN A 23 -8.06 10.99 -15.81
CA ASN A 23 -8.06 10.59 -14.40
C ASN A 23 -6.84 11.23 -13.74
N LYS A 24 -7.00 12.43 -13.19
CA LYS A 24 -5.96 13.13 -12.42
C LYS A 24 -5.78 12.34 -11.13
N GLN A 25 -4.77 11.49 -11.07
CA GLN A 25 -4.35 10.89 -9.80
C GLN A 25 -4.08 12.03 -8.82
N ARG A 26 -4.90 12.10 -7.79
CA ARG A 26 -4.80 13.12 -6.75
C ARG A 26 -3.57 12.76 -5.91
N THR A 27 -2.51 13.54 -6.04
CA THR A 27 -1.35 13.41 -5.16
C THR A 27 -1.73 13.91 -3.78
N LEU A 28 -1.57 13.04 -2.78
CA LEU A 28 -1.82 13.39 -1.38
C LEU A 28 -0.79 14.42 -0.89
N THR A 29 -1.24 15.38 -0.14
CA THR A 29 -0.33 16.28 0.57
C THR A 29 0.40 15.52 1.69
N PRO A 30 1.57 15.99 2.15
CA PRO A 30 2.29 15.35 3.26
C PRO A 30 1.45 15.21 4.54
N LEU A 31 0.56 16.16 4.81
CA LEU A 31 -0.34 16.11 5.98
C LEU A 31 -1.44 15.06 5.82
N GLU A 32 -2.06 14.99 4.63
CA GLU A 32 -3.05 13.94 4.31
C GLU A 32 -2.41 12.54 4.42
N LEU A 33 -1.17 12.39 3.92
CA LEU A 33 -0.43 11.13 4.05
C LEU A 33 -0.18 10.76 5.51
N GLN A 34 0.26 11.70 6.34
CA GLN A 34 0.48 11.46 7.78
C GLN A 34 -0.82 11.05 8.49
N SER A 35 -1.96 11.64 8.14
CA SER A 35 -3.25 11.28 8.72
C SER A 35 -3.69 9.87 8.32
N LEU A 36 -3.38 9.43 7.10
CA LEU A 36 -3.64 8.07 6.65
C LEU A 36 -2.73 7.04 7.33
N GLN A 37 -1.51 7.40 7.62
CA GLN A 37 -0.49 6.53 8.19
C GLN A 37 -0.69 6.20 9.67
N ARG A 38 -1.51 6.96 10.40
CA ARG A 38 -1.65 6.83 11.85
C ARG A 38 -3.09 6.63 12.27
N ARG A 39 -3.30 5.69 13.22
CA ARG A 39 -4.58 5.49 13.89
C ARG A 39 -4.37 5.21 15.37
N GLU A 40 -5.30 5.70 16.19
CA GLU A 40 -5.32 5.46 17.64
C GLU A 40 -6.36 4.39 17.99
N PHE A 41 -6.04 3.59 19.01
CA PHE A 41 -6.86 2.48 19.45
C PHE A 41 -7.00 2.52 20.97
N ALA A 42 -8.24 2.30 21.45
CA ALA A 42 -8.54 2.19 22.88
C ALA A 42 -8.11 0.80 23.41
N THR A 43 -6.80 0.55 23.45
CA THR A 43 -6.20 -0.70 23.91
C THR A 43 -4.75 -0.47 24.36
N SER A 44 -4.21 -1.41 25.15
CA SER A 44 -2.81 -1.36 25.57
C SER A 44 -1.84 -1.52 24.38
N LYS A 45 -0.61 -0.99 24.52
CA LYS A 45 0.46 -1.16 23.53
C LYS A 45 0.66 -2.64 23.17
N LYS A 46 0.66 -3.54 24.16
CA LYS A 46 0.83 -4.98 23.94
C LYS A 46 -0.23 -5.56 23.01
N ASN A 47 -1.51 -5.26 23.25
CA ASN A 47 -2.59 -5.75 22.39
C ASN A 47 -2.54 -5.17 21.00
N ALA A 48 -2.30 -3.87 20.86
CA ALA A 48 -2.15 -3.23 19.55
C ALA A 48 -0.96 -3.82 18.78
N PHE A 49 0.18 -3.99 19.42
CA PHE A 49 1.38 -4.56 18.80
C PHE A 49 1.13 -5.99 18.31
N THR A 50 0.65 -6.87 19.18
CA THR A 50 0.40 -8.27 18.82
C THR A 50 -0.68 -8.38 17.70
N SER A 51 -1.72 -7.54 17.76
CA SER A 51 -2.74 -7.50 16.70
C SER A 51 -2.15 -7.01 15.38
N THR A 52 -1.27 -6.02 15.41
CA THR A 52 -0.59 -5.54 14.20
C THR A 52 0.30 -6.61 13.58
N VAL A 53 1.08 -7.36 14.38
CA VAL A 53 1.89 -8.50 13.91
C VAL A 53 1.00 -9.54 13.24
N THR A 54 -0.09 -9.96 13.90
CA THR A 54 -1.02 -10.96 13.36
C THR A 54 -1.60 -10.49 12.02
N VAL A 55 -2.10 -9.27 11.96
CA VAL A 55 -2.72 -8.73 10.73
C VAL A 55 -1.72 -8.63 9.58
N LEU A 56 -0.48 -8.23 9.84
CA LEU A 56 0.54 -8.20 8.78
C LEU A 56 0.81 -9.61 8.25
N GLN A 57 0.84 -10.63 9.09
CA GLN A 57 0.96 -12.03 8.64
C GLN A 57 -0.26 -12.48 7.84
N ASP A 58 -1.49 -12.14 8.27
CA ASP A 58 -2.73 -12.46 7.56
C ASP A 58 -2.83 -11.75 6.20
N LEU A 59 -2.19 -10.59 6.07
CA LEU A 59 -2.05 -9.86 4.81
C LEU A 59 -0.93 -10.41 3.90
N GLY A 60 -0.27 -11.51 4.29
CA GLY A 60 0.78 -12.17 3.50
C GLY A 60 2.17 -11.58 3.66
N TYR A 61 2.41 -10.78 4.70
CA TYR A 61 3.75 -10.26 5.00
C TYR A 61 4.54 -11.25 5.87
N THR A 62 5.81 -11.42 5.55
CA THR A 62 6.77 -12.11 6.40
C THR A 62 7.38 -11.11 7.38
N ILE A 63 7.26 -11.37 8.68
CA ILE A 63 7.84 -10.53 9.72
C ILE A 63 9.36 -10.71 9.73
N GLY A 64 10.09 -9.64 9.47
CA GLY A 64 11.55 -9.62 9.54
C GLY A 64 12.05 -9.28 10.94
N ASN A 65 11.38 -8.35 11.62
CA ASN A 65 11.68 -7.97 13.00
C ASN A 65 10.41 -7.50 13.70
N ALA A 66 10.27 -7.84 14.97
CA ALA A 66 9.17 -7.38 15.83
C ALA A 66 9.69 -7.22 17.25
N ASP A 67 9.91 -5.97 17.65
CA ASP A 67 10.40 -5.62 18.99
C ASP A 67 9.32 -4.85 19.75
N MET A 68 8.80 -5.47 20.79
CA MET A 68 7.73 -4.94 21.64
C MET A 68 8.20 -3.73 22.45
N ASP A 69 9.45 -3.70 22.89
CA ASP A 69 9.95 -2.66 23.78
C ASP A 69 10.08 -1.34 23.01
N SER A 70 10.69 -1.35 21.86
CA SER A 70 10.72 -0.19 20.96
C SER A 70 9.37 0.07 20.26
N GLY A 71 8.54 -0.97 20.12
CA GLY A 71 7.28 -0.91 19.39
C GLY A 71 7.43 -0.97 17.87
N VAL A 72 8.60 -1.35 17.37
CA VAL A 72 8.90 -1.43 15.94
C VAL A 72 8.59 -2.82 15.39
N ILE A 73 7.89 -2.86 14.26
CA ILE A 73 7.65 -4.06 13.48
C ILE A 73 8.10 -3.76 12.05
N SER A 74 8.90 -4.64 11.46
CA SER A 74 9.24 -4.60 10.05
C SER A 74 8.86 -5.89 9.36
N ALA A 75 8.23 -5.77 8.18
CA ALA A 75 7.78 -6.93 7.42
C ALA A 75 7.88 -6.67 5.91
N VAL A 76 7.92 -7.75 5.13
CA VAL A 76 8.07 -7.72 3.68
C VAL A 76 7.05 -8.66 3.06
N SER A 77 6.33 -8.21 2.03
CA SER A 77 5.46 -9.09 1.26
C SER A 77 6.27 -10.09 0.44
N THR A 78 5.64 -11.19 0.03
CA THR A 78 6.23 -12.09 -0.97
C THR A 78 6.48 -11.34 -2.27
N ASN A 79 7.57 -11.69 -2.96
CA ASN A 79 7.90 -11.11 -4.26
C ASN A 79 6.81 -11.47 -5.29
N GLU A 80 6.25 -10.48 -5.92
CA GLU A 80 5.41 -10.67 -7.08
C GLU A 80 6.21 -10.37 -8.36
N ASN A 81 5.97 -11.20 -9.38
CA ASN A 81 6.64 -11.06 -10.67
C ASN A 81 5.67 -10.48 -11.68
N PHE A 82 5.98 -9.33 -12.25
CA PHE A 82 5.21 -8.72 -13.32
C PHE A 82 5.97 -8.83 -14.65
N GLY A 83 5.29 -9.36 -15.69
CA GLY A 83 5.84 -9.38 -17.06
C GLY A 83 6.79 -10.54 -17.34
N LYS A 84 6.33 -11.79 -17.23
CA LYS A 84 7.05 -12.94 -17.78
C LYS A 84 6.83 -13.00 -19.30
N GLY A 85 7.77 -12.48 -20.08
CA GLY A 85 7.86 -12.69 -21.51
C GLY A 85 9.12 -13.49 -21.86
N LEU A 86 9.12 -14.19 -23.02
CA LEU A 86 10.24 -15.03 -23.46
C LEU A 86 11.57 -14.29 -23.55
N PHE A 87 11.54 -12.94 -23.60
CA PHE A 87 12.69 -12.05 -23.74
C PHE A 87 12.80 -10.97 -22.66
N HIS A 88 11.93 -10.97 -21.65
CA HIS A 88 11.96 -10.00 -20.58
C HIS A 88 12.14 -10.72 -19.25
N ARG A 89 13.21 -10.39 -18.52
CA ARG A 89 13.30 -10.70 -17.11
C ARG A 89 12.22 -9.91 -16.40
N GLY A 90 11.23 -10.61 -15.80
CA GLY A 90 10.13 -9.97 -15.12
C GLY A 90 10.63 -9.01 -14.04
N ILE A 91 10.00 -7.85 -13.93
CA ILE A 91 10.23 -6.92 -12.81
C ILE A 91 9.72 -7.63 -11.56
N GLN A 92 10.58 -7.80 -10.57
CA GLN A 92 10.20 -8.28 -9.25
C GLN A 92 9.90 -7.08 -8.37
N TYR A 93 8.77 -7.12 -7.70
CA TYR A 93 8.42 -6.09 -6.73
C TYR A 93 7.94 -6.70 -5.42
N ASN A 94 8.17 -6.00 -4.34
CA ASN A 94 7.64 -6.32 -3.04
C ASN A 94 7.23 -5.04 -2.30
N TYR A 95 6.38 -5.21 -1.31
CA TYR A 95 6.05 -4.16 -0.37
C TYR A 95 6.80 -4.40 0.93
N LYS A 96 7.47 -3.38 1.41
CA LYS A 96 7.98 -3.33 2.77
C LYS A 96 7.03 -2.52 3.62
N VAL A 97 6.74 -3.00 4.82
CA VAL A 97 5.97 -2.26 5.81
C VAL A 97 6.78 -2.11 7.08
N THR A 98 6.78 -0.90 7.61
CA THR A 98 7.26 -0.62 8.96
C THR A 98 6.08 -0.12 9.76
N ALA A 99 5.78 -0.79 10.87
CA ALA A 99 4.80 -0.33 11.84
C ALA A 99 5.51 0.16 13.11
N PHE A 100 4.98 1.22 13.71
CA PHE A 100 5.42 1.73 14.99
C PHE A 100 4.23 1.82 15.93
N VAL A 101 4.29 1.09 17.03
CA VAL A 101 3.25 1.02 18.05
C VAL A 101 3.71 1.73 19.31
N ASN A 102 3.05 2.83 19.64
CA ASN A 102 3.37 3.64 20.81
C ASN A 102 2.23 3.61 21.84
N SER A 103 2.60 3.61 23.13
CA SER A 103 1.64 3.81 24.21
C SER A 103 1.35 5.30 24.35
N LEU A 104 0.08 5.66 24.37
CA LEU A 104 -0.38 7.01 24.69
C LEU A 104 -0.79 7.11 26.17
N SER A 105 -1.37 6.01 26.67
CA SER A 105 -1.70 5.81 28.07
C SER A 105 -1.79 4.31 28.35
N GLN A 106 -2.14 3.91 29.57
CA GLN A 106 -2.27 2.49 29.94
C GLN A 106 -3.21 1.71 29.02
N ASN A 107 -4.31 2.33 28.58
CA ASN A 107 -5.36 1.71 27.75
C ASN A 107 -5.55 2.39 26.38
N ASN A 108 -4.62 3.23 25.97
CA ASN A 108 -4.64 3.86 24.65
C ASN A 108 -3.27 3.73 23.97
N SER A 109 -3.29 3.37 22.72
CA SER A 109 -2.10 3.22 21.89
C SER A 109 -2.31 3.81 20.50
N SER A 110 -1.23 4.14 19.83
CA SER A 110 -1.26 4.55 18.43
C SER A 110 -0.43 3.59 17.59
N VAL A 111 -0.93 3.27 16.42
CA VAL A 111 -0.22 2.50 15.40
C VAL A 111 0.03 3.42 14.22
N ARG A 112 1.28 3.49 13.78
CA ARG A 112 1.67 4.15 12.54
C ARG A 112 2.19 3.10 11.58
N LEU A 113 1.67 3.09 10.36
CA LEU A 113 2.10 2.22 9.27
C LEU A 113 2.81 3.05 8.20
N ASN A 114 3.90 2.52 7.68
CA ASN A 114 4.59 3.06 6.53
C ASN A 114 4.84 1.94 5.53
N PHE A 115 4.15 1.98 4.40
CA PHE A 115 4.35 1.05 3.29
C PHE A 115 5.32 1.67 2.29
N VAL A 116 6.25 0.86 1.80
CA VAL A 116 7.23 1.25 0.78
C VAL A 116 7.19 0.20 -0.32
N PHE A 117 7.01 0.66 -1.54
CA PHE A 117 7.12 -0.19 -2.72
C PHE A 117 8.57 -0.30 -3.14
N VAL A 118 9.07 -1.53 -3.28
CA VAL A 118 10.43 -1.81 -3.73
C VAL A 118 10.33 -2.63 -5.00
N TYR A 119 10.91 -2.12 -6.09
CA TYR A 119 11.01 -2.88 -7.32
C TYR A 119 12.48 -3.20 -7.61
N GLN A 120 12.70 -4.36 -8.21
CA GLN A 120 13.99 -4.78 -8.70
C GLN A 120 13.87 -5.03 -10.20
N ASP A 121 14.50 -4.19 -10.99
CA ASP A 121 14.54 -4.37 -12.43
C ASP A 121 15.43 -5.58 -12.76
N GLY A 122 14.88 -6.55 -13.48
CA GLY A 122 15.58 -7.78 -13.84
C GLY A 122 16.72 -7.63 -14.86
N GLY A 123 17.00 -6.39 -15.28
CA GLY A 123 18.02 -6.08 -16.29
C GLY A 123 17.63 -6.56 -17.70
N SER A 124 17.96 -5.77 -18.71
CA SER A 124 17.87 -6.17 -20.11
C SER A 124 19.02 -7.14 -20.47
N PHE A 125 18.72 -8.11 -21.32
CA PHE A 125 19.75 -9.03 -21.84
C PHE A 125 20.80 -8.22 -22.61
N GLY A 126 22.03 -8.06 -22.04
CA GLY A 126 23.14 -7.38 -22.68
C GLY A 126 23.52 -6.00 -22.16
N GLY A 127 22.80 -5.44 -21.17
CA GLY A 127 23.20 -4.22 -20.48
C GLY A 127 23.93 -4.49 -19.16
N PRO A 128 24.73 -3.55 -18.63
CA PRO A 128 25.29 -3.66 -17.30
C PRO A 128 24.15 -3.82 -16.29
N ALA A 129 24.26 -4.81 -15.40
CA ALA A 129 23.27 -5.02 -14.35
C ALA A 129 23.08 -3.73 -13.53
N PRO A 130 21.85 -3.29 -13.26
CA PRO A 130 21.64 -2.15 -12.40
C PRO A 130 22.22 -2.47 -11.03
N SER A 131 23.18 -1.68 -10.61
CA SER A 131 23.98 -1.90 -9.41
C SER A 131 23.26 -1.55 -8.11
N SER A 132 21.96 -1.24 -8.16
CA SER A 132 21.19 -0.91 -6.97
C SER A 132 19.70 -1.20 -7.19
N PRO A 133 19.00 -1.83 -6.21
CA PRO A 133 17.54 -1.89 -6.22
C PRO A 133 17.00 -0.46 -6.24
N GLY A 134 16.19 -0.12 -7.24
CA GLY A 134 15.50 1.15 -7.27
C GLY A 134 14.53 1.27 -6.10
N LEU A 135 14.88 2.06 -5.09
CA LEU A 135 13.94 2.47 -4.05
C LEU A 135 13.05 3.57 -4.62
N MET A 136 11.93 3.19 -5.22
CA MET A 136 10.86 4.17 -5.40
C MET A 136 10.17 4.37 -4.06
N ASN A 137 10.54 5.43 -3.39
CA ASN A 137 9.80 5.92 -2.23
C ASN A 137 8.53 6.61 -2.75
N THR A 138 7.62 5.82 -3.28
CA THR A 138 6.30 6.28 -3.71
C THR A 138 5.30 6.04 -2.58
N SER A 139 5.55 6.66 -1.43
CA SER A 139 4.49 6.84 -0.43
C SER A 139 3.26 7.54 -1.02
N SER A 140 3.42 8.29 -2.10
CA SER A 140 2.35 8.91 -2.88
C SER A 140 1.64 7.96 -3.88
N ALA A 141 2.21 6.80 -4.18
CA ALA A 141 1.60 5.80 -5.09
C ALA A 141 0.85 4.69 -4.35
N LEU A 142 0.96 4.63 -3.04
CA LEU A 142 0.21 3.67 -2.24
C LEU A 142 -1.18 4.22 -1.99
N SER A 143 -2.18 3.46 -2.45
CA SER A 143 -3.56 3.91 -2.37
C SER A 143 -4.01 4.07 -0.91
N PRO A 144 -4.82 5.08 -0.59
CA PRO A 144 -5.42 5.25 0.73
C PRO A 144 -6.13 3.99 1.23
N GLU A 145 -6.66 3.18 0.30
CA GLU A 145 -7.38 1.94 0.57
C GLU A 145 -6.51 0.91 1.27
N LEU A 146 -5.22 0.82 0.92
CA LEU A 146 -4.28 -0.09 1.58
C LEU A 146 -4.15 0.22 3.08
N TYR A 147 -4.03 1.49 3.43
CA TYR A 147 -3.97 1.92 4.83
C TYR A 147 -5.29 1.67 5.55
N GLN A 148 -6.42 1.99 4.91
CA GLN A 148 -7.74 1.76 5.47
C GLN A 148 -7.96 0.28 5.76
N GLN A 149 -7.72 -0.59 4.78
CA GLN A 149 -7.85 -2.03 4.94
C GLN A 149 -6.97 -2.59 6.06
N ALA A 150 -5.71 -2.15 6.13
CA ALA A 150 -4.80 -2.59 7.19
C ALA A 150 -5.31 -2.16 8.57
N PHE A 151 -5.76 -0.91 8.74
CA PHE A 151 -6.26 -0.42 10.01
C PHE A 151 -7.61 -1.01 10.42
N GLU A 152 -8.49 -1.33 9.46
CA GLU A 152 -9.74 -2.03 9.73
C GLU A 152 -9.47 -3.43 10.30
N LYS A 153 -8.58 -4.18 9.65
CA LYS A 153 -8.17 -5.51 10.14
C LYS A 153 -7.47 -5.44 11.51
N ILE A 154 -6.63 -4.44 11.76
CA ILE A 154 -6.02 -4.24 13.08
C ILE A 154 -7.09 -3.95 14.13
N SER A 155 -8.09 -3.12 13.81
CA SER A 155 -9.21 -2.82 14.71
C SER A 155 -10.00 -4.08 15.06
N GLU A 156 -10.31 -4.90 14.06
CA GLU A 156 -10.99 -6.18 14.21
C GLU A 156 -10.18 -7.15 15.09
N ALA A 157 -8.89 -7.31 14.82
CA ALA A 157 -8.01 -8.17 15.60
C ALA A 157 -7.89 -7.71 17.06
N ILE A 158 -7.83 -6.40 17.31
CA ILE A 158 -7.86 -5.84 18.67
C ILE A 158 -9.18 -6.18 19.36
N PHE A 159 -10.32 -6.01 18.67
CA PHE A 159 -11.63 -6.31 19.21
C PHE A 159 -11.77 -7.79 19.59
N ILE A 160 -11.38 -8.70 18.71
CA ILE A 160 -11.40 -10.15 18.96
C ILE A 160 -10.52 -10.47 20.17
N ARG A 161 -9.31 -9.92 20.22
CA ARG A 161 -8.36 -10.18 21.33
C ARG A 161 -8.86 -9.65 22.68
N LYS A 162 -9.48 -8.47 22.70
CA LYS A 162 -10.10 -7.93 23.94
C LYS A 162 -11.21 -8.84 24.45
N ASN A 163 -12.04 -9.38 23.57
CA ASN A 163 -13.16 -10.24 23.95
C ASN A 163 -12.70 -11.66 24.32
N ALA A 164 -11.64 -12.16 23.69
CA ALA A 164 -11.10 -13.50 23.97
C ALA A 164 -10.25 -13.57 25.26
N TYR A 165 -9.53 -12.50 25.60
CA TYR A 165 -8.56 -12.48 26.71
C TYR A 165 -8.83 -11.41 27.77
N GLY A 166 -9.93 -10.66 27.65
CA GLY A 166 -10.32 -9.56 28.55
C GLY A 166 -11.21 -10.00 29.71
N LYS A 167 -11.14 -11.29 30.13
CA LYS A 167 -11.79 -11.79 31.35
C LYS A 167 -10.82 -11.82 32.49
#